data_79544585514019b252b9b6af3e82398f
#
_entry.id   79544585514019b252b9b6af3e82398f
#
_cell.length_a   1.000
_cell.length_b   1.000
_cell.length_c   1.000
_cell.angle_alpha   90.00
_cell.angle_beta   90.00
_cell.angle_gamma   90.00
#
_symmetry.space_group_name_H-M   'P 1'
#
loop_
_entity.id
_entity.type
_entity.pdbx_description
1 polymer ?
#
loop_
_entity_poly.entity_id
_entity_poly.type
_entity_poly.pdbx_seq_one_letter_code
_entity_poly.pdbx_strand_id
1 'polypeptide(L)'
;MEAIKKSLESRGDNYVVATVHKFQGRENDAIILSTVDNQASEFTDDPHLINVAVSRAKKQFTLVVSAEEQPDSNIQNLIDYIEYYQGGVQQSQISSIFDLLYEENTKELIHFYDTHKRVSEFNSENLAYWAIQDVFKEKGNGHLGVLMHYPLRYLITPTSELTDEQRTYASHSWTHLDFLIYDTVSHKAKFAIEVDGTQYHKSGTVQSRRDLLKDAVLSAIGLPLLRLSTDGSGEKEKLISALSKSL
;
A
#
# COMPACT_ATOMS: atom_id res chain seq x y z
N MET A 1 -4.23 -11.22 6.53
CA MET A 1 -3.30 -12.26 7.02
C MET A 1 -2.21 -12.64 6.05
N GLU A 2 -2.51 -12.94 4.79
CA GLU A 2 -1.47 -13.32 3.81
C GLU A 2 -0.46 -12.22 3.53
N ALA A 3 -0.88 -10.95 3.47
CA ALA A 3 0.01 -9.80 3.29
C ALA A 3 1.05 -9.71 4.42
N ILE A 4 0.64 -9.88 5.68
CA ILE A 4 1.53 -9.87 6.83
C ILE A 4 2.53 -11.04 6.75
N LYS A 5 2.08 -12.25 6.41
CA LYS A 5 2.97 -13.41 6.21
C LYS A 5 4.02 -13.12 5.15
N LYS A 6 3.61 -12.64 3.99
CA LYS A 6 4.49 -12.31 2.87
C LYS A 6 5.54 -11.23 3.24
N SER A 7 5.13 -10.20 3.99
CA SER A 7 6.06 -9.17 4.48
C SER A 7 7.08 -9.69 5.48
N LEU A 8 6.71 -10.69 6.30
CA LEU A 8 7.58 -11.27 7.32
C LEU A 8 8.49 -12.36 6.74
N GLU A 9 8.05 -13.12 5.73
CA GLU A 9 8.84 -14.17 5.07
C GLU A 9 10.19 -13.65 4.54
N SER A 10 10.24 -12.38 4.10
CA SER A 10 11.48 -11.76 3.62
C SER A 10 12.49 -11.44 4.72
N ARG A 11 12.11 -11.50 6.00
CA ARG A 11 12.96 -11.13 7.15
C ARG A 11 13.64 -12.30 7.85
N GLY A 12 13.35 -13.52 7.45
CA GLY A 12 14.07 -14.73 7.90
C GLY A 12 13.87 -15.13 9.36
N ASP A 13 12.89 -14.57 10.04
CA ASP A 13 12.64 -14.83 11.47
C ASP A 13 11.46 -15.79 11.70
N ASN A 14 11.43 -16.43 12.86
CA ASN A 14 10.38 -17.38 13.25
C ASN A 14 9.10 -16.66 13.70
N TYR A 15 8.36 -16.09 12.74
CA TYR A 15 7.05 -15.51 13.00
C TYR A 15 5.92 -16.51 12.77
N VAL A 16 4.92 -16.47 13.63
CA VAL A 16 3.66 -17.21 13.43
C VAL A 16 2.53 -16.20 13.29
N VAL A 17 1.91 -16.16 12.11
CA VAL A 17 0.75 -15.31 11.84
C VAL A 17 -0.50 -16.17 11.75
N ALA A 18 -1.46 -15.92 12.62
CA ALA A 18 -2.72 -16.65 12.66
C ALA A 18 -3.81 -15.82 13.34
N THR A 19 -5.07 -16.27 13.23
CA THR A 19 -6.17 -15.72 14.03
C THR A 19 -6.05 -16.12 15.49
N VAL A 20 -6.65 -15.36 16.41
CA VAL A 20 -6.61 -15.60 17.86
C VAL A 20 -7.02 -17.05 18.20
N HIS A 21 -8.05 -17.59 17.56
CA HIS A 21 -8.48 -18.98 17.78
C HIS A 21 -7.40 -20.03 17.49
N LYS A 22 -6.55 -19.79 16.48
CA LYS A 22 -5.43 -20.72 16.17
C LYS A 22 -4.26 -20.63 17.13
N PHE A 23 -4.21 -19.58 17.95
CA PHE A 23 -3.23 -19.41 19.02
C PHE A 23 -3.68 -20.01 20.35
N GLN A 24 -4.90 -20.51 20.46
CA GLN A 24 -5.39 -21.12 21.67
C GLN A 24 -4.46 -22.28 22.12
N GLY A 25 -4.00 -22.23 23.38
CA GLY A 25 -3.06 -23.23 23.95
C GLY A 25 -1.58 -23.03 23.59
N ARG A 26 -1.22 -21.97 22.82
CA ARG A 26 0.18 -21.66 22.48
C ARG A 26 0.59 -20.33 23.13
N GLU A 27 1.80 -20.27 23.65
CA GLU A 27 2.37 -19.07 24.25
C GLU A 27 3.63 -18.69 23.50
N ASN A 28 3.91 -17.39 23.42
CA ASN A 28 5.13 -16.85 22.82
C ASN A 28 5.71 -15.73 23.68
N ASP A 29 6.99 -15.44 23.48
CA ASP A 29 7.68 -14.37 24.21
C ASP A 29 7.04 -13.00 23.91
N ALA A 30 6.70 -12.73 22.67
CA ALA A 30 6.02 -11.54 22.24
C ALA A 30 4.76 -11.86 21.42
N ILE A 31 3.70 -11.13 21.65
CA ILE A 31 2.45 -11.19 20.89
C ILE A 31 2.13 -9.79 20.36
N ILE A 32 1.79 -9.72 19.10
CA ILE A 32 1.23 -8.53 18.45
C ILE A 32 -0.20 -8.86 18.05
N LEU A 33 -1.17 -8.19 18.65
CA LEU A 33 -2.58 -8.26 18.31
C LEU A 33 -2.95 -7.05 17.45
N SER A 34 -3.55 -7.29 16.28
CA SER A 34 -4.14 -6.22 15.45
C SER A 34 -5.63 -6.47 15.30
N THR A 35 -6.43 -5.44 15.55
CA THR A 35 -7.87 -5.49 15.34
C THR A 35 -8.24 -5.46 13.88
N VAL A 36 -7.37 -4.92 13.02
CA VAL A 36 -7.53 -4.75 11.57
C VAL A 36 -8.62 -3.73 11.19
N ASP A 37 -9.75 -3.74 11.91
CA ASP A 37 -10.89 -2.85 11.69
C ASP A 37 -10.66 -1.50 12.36
N ASN A 38 -11.19 -0.43 11.75
CA ASN A 38 -11.12 0.93 12.31
C ASN A 38 -12.09 1.12 13.49
N GLN A 39 -13.15 0.32 13.54
CA GLN A 39 -14.12 0.31 14.63
C GLN A 39 -14.21 -1.07 15.26
N ALA A 40 -14.41 -1.10 16.57
CA ALA A 40 -14.63 -2.34 17.29
C ALA A 40 -15.94 -3.01 16.84
N SER A 41 -15.84 -4.20 16.27
CA SER A 41 -16.99 -5.03 15.92
C SER A 41 -17.30 -6.01 17.06
N GLU A 42 -18.49 -6.61 17.08
CA GLU A 42 -18.81 -7.66 18.05
C GLU A 42 -17.75 -8.77 18.11
N PHE A 43 -17.07 -9.02 16.98
CA PHE A 43 -16.03 -10.04 16.90
C PHE A 43 -14.69 -9.53 17.46
N THR A 44 -14.27 -8.32 17.10
CA THR A 44 -12.97 -7.77 17.55
C THR A 44 -13.01 -7.30 19.01
N ASP A 45 -14.20 -6.98 19.52
CA ASP A 45 -14.43 -6.53 20.89
C ASP A 45 -14.84 -7.67 21.86
N ASP A 46 -14.80 -8.92 21.41
CA ASP A 46 -15.12 -10.07 22.28
C ASP A 46 -14.08 -10.20 23.41
N PRO A 47 -14.48 -10.03 24.70
CA PRO A 47 -13.56 -10.07 25.81
C PRO A 47 -12.88 -11.43 25.97
N HIS A 48 -13.49 -12.52 25.50
CA HIS A 48 -12.86 -13.84 25.52
C HIS A 48 -11.70 -13.92 24.53
N LEU A 49 -11.85 -13.37 23.33
CA LEU A 49 -10.78 -13.31 22.32
C LEU A 49 -9.63 -12.42 22.80
N ILE A 50 -9.95 -11.27 23.37
CA ILE A 50 -8.97 -10.33 23.92
C ILE A 50 -8.18 -11.01 25.03
N ASN A 51 -8.84 -11.67 25.98
CA ASN A 51 -8.20 -12.39 27.08
C ASN A 51 -7.32 -13.54 26.57
N VAL A 52 -7.76 -14.28 25.57
CA VAL A 52 -6.94 -15.32 24.93
C VAL A 52 -5.69 -14.70 24.33
N ALA A 53 -5.77 -13.60 23.60
CA ALA A 53 -4.63 -12.94 22.97
C ALA A 53 -3.62 -12.43 24.01
N VAL A 54 -4.09 -11.68 25.01
CA VAL A 54 -3.25 -11.11 26.08
C VAL A 54 -2.55 -12.21 26.87
N SER A 55 -3.26 -13.28 27.26
CA SER A 55 -2.70 -14.40 28.04
C SER A 55 -1.69 -15.26 27.28
N ARG A 56 -1.48 -15.05 25.98
CA ARG A 56 -0.46 -15.77 25.19
C ARG A 56 0.92 -15.13 25.29
N ALA A 57 1.02 -13.88 25.72
CA ALA A 57 2.28 -13.16 25.81
C ALA A 57 3.02 -13.52 27.12
N LYS A 58 4.27 -13.99 27.01
CA LYS A 58 5.13 -14.27 28.17
C LYS A 58 5.90 -13.05 28.65
N LYS A 59 6.32 -12.17 27.74
CA LYS A 59 7.19 -11.03 28.03
C LYS A 59 6.64 -9.71 27.51
N GLN A 60 6.09 -9.70 26.32
CA GLN A 60 5.64 -8.49 25.65
C GLN A 60 4.31 -8.69 24.93
N PHE A 61 3.40 -7.76 25.14
CA PHE A 61 2.17 -7.65 24.39
C PHE A 61 2.10 -6.29 23.71
N THR A 62 1.78 -6.28 22.43
CA THR A 62 1.59 -5.06 21.64
C THR A 62 0.22 -5.09 21.00
N LEU A 63 -0.57 -4.06 21.25
CA LEU A 63 -1.87 -3.86 20.61
C LEU A 63 -1.74 -2.84 19.48
N VAL A 64 -2.22 -3.20 18.30
CA VAL A 64 -2.28 -2.33 17.13
C VAL A 64 -3.76 -2.08 16.82
N VAL A 65 -4.20 -0.86 16.99
CA VAL A 65 -5.60 -0.42 16.84
C VAL A 65 -5.66 0.83 15.99
N SER A 66 -6.85 1.14 15.46
CA SER A 66 -7.11 2.45 14.86
C SER A 66 -6.97 3.57 15.89
N ALA A 67 -6.57 4.76 15.41
CA ALA A 67 -6.52 5.96 16.25
C ALA A 67 -7.92 6.51 16.59
N GLU A 68 -8.98 5.98 15.98
CA GLU A 68 -10.35 6.35 16.34
C GLU A 68 -10.71 5.79 17.70
N GLU A 69 -11.16 6.67 18.59
CA GLU A 69 -11.61 6.27 19.92
C GLU A 69 -12.84 5.36 19.82
N GLN A 70 -12.82 4.29 20.61
CA GLN A 70 -13.89 3.31 20.68
C GLN A 70 -14.53 3.35 22.08
N PRO A 71 -15.29 4.43 22.42
CA PRO A 71 -15.84 4.57 23.77
C PRO A 71 -16.69 3.35 24.12
N ASP A 72 -16.60 2.93 25.37
CA ASP A 72 -17.34 1.81 25.96
C ASP A 72 -17.03 0.42 25.37
N SER A 73 -15.89 0.26 24.69
CA SER A 73 -15.45 -1.04 24.18
C SER A 73 -14.45 -1.76 25.11
N ASN A 74 -14.36 -3.10 24.98
CA ASN A 74 -13.34 -3.89 25.67
C ASN A 74 -11.93 -3.58 25.18
N ILE A 75 -11.80 -3.21 23.89
CA ILE A 75 -10.53 -2.73 23.32
C ILE A 75 -10.10 -1.44 24.00
N GLN A 76 -11.01 -0.47 24.23
CA GLN A 76 -10.68 0.75 24.96
C GLN A 76 -10.25 0.45 26.40
N ASN A 77 -10.96 -0.43 27.07
CA ASN A 77 -10.58 -0.88 28.43
C ASN A 77 -9.17 -1.49 28.45
N LEU A 78 -8.79 -2.23 27.42
CA LEU A 78 -7.44 -2.77 27.29
C LEU A 78 -6.39 -1.69 27.03
N ILE A 79 -6.70 -0.67 26.20
CA ILE A 79 -5.83 0.49 25.98
C ILE A 79 -5.58 1.20 27.30
N ASP A 80 -6.65 1.55 28.03
CA ASP A 80 -6.60 2.24 29.32
C ASP A 80 -5.78 1.43 30.34
N TYR A 81 -5.93 0.11 30.34
CA TYR A 81 -5.13 -0.77 31.19
C TYR A 81 -3.62 -0.73 30.84
N ILE A 82 -3.28 -0.78 29.54
CA ILE A 82 -1.90 -0.70 29.08
C ILE A 82 -1.28 0.65 29.50
N GLU A 83 -2.00 1.74 29.29
CA GLU A 83 -1.54 3.09 29.67
C GLU A 83 -1.36 3.23 31.19
N TYR A 84 -2.30 2.73 31.98
CA TYR A 84 -2.22 2.77 33.44
C TYR A 84 -0.96 2.08 33.97
N TYR A 85 -0.54 0.96 33.38
CA TYR A 85 0.66 0.22 33.74
C TYR A 85 1.92 0.71 32.99
N GLN A 86 1.93 1.96 32.52
CA GLN A 86 3.06 2.61 31.86
C GLN A 86 3.47 1.94 30.53
N GLY A 87 2.57 1.28 29.86
CA GLY A 87 2.74 0.88 28.46
C GLY A 87 2.95 2.10 27.59
N GLY A 88 3.94 2.04 26.68
CA GLY A 88 4.15 3.13 25.73
C GLY A 88 3.07 3.14 24.66
N VAL A 89 2.41 4.29 24.44
CA VAL A 89 1.55 4.52 23.29
C VAL A 89 2.37 5.19 22.21
N GLN A 90 2.37 4.62 21.02
CA GLN A 90 2.99 5.20 19.83
C GLN A 90 1.93 5.37 18.77
N GLN A 91 1.71 6.59 18.32
CA GLN A 91 0.91 6.83 17.11
C GLN A 91 1.75 6.47 15.89
N SER A 92 1.24 5.53 15.09
CA SER A 92 1.82 5.25 13.79
C SER A 92 1.56 6.43 12.87
N GLN A 93 2.63 6.97 12.27
CA GLN A 93 2.51 7.96 11.19
C GLN A 93 2.39 7.29 9.81
N ILE A 94 2.34 5.98 9.77
CA ILE A 94 2.18 5.23 8.53
C ILE A 94 0.70 5.28 8.17
N SER A 95 0.40 6.03 7.13
CA SER A 95 -0.95 6.13 6.54
C SER A 95 -0.91 5.68 5.09
N SER A 96 -2.02 5.24 4.56
CA SER A 96 -2.18 4.98 3.13
C SER A 96 -2.82 6.16 2.43
N ILE A 97 -2.32 6.52 1.26
CA ILE A 97 -3.00 7.49 0.39
C ILE A 97 -4.34 6.94 -0.13
N PHE A 98 -4.55 5.64 0.02
CA PHE A 98 -5.76 4.94 -0.42
C PHE A 98 -6.79 4.72 0.70
N ASP A 99 -6.54 5.22 1.91
CA ASP A 99 -7.49 5.10 3.04
C ASP A 99 -8.89 5.62 2.69
N LEU A 100 -8.95 6.67 1.83
CA LEU A 100 -10.22 7.24 1.36
C LEU A 100 -11.02 6.33 0.40
N LEU A 101 -10.49 5.18 -0.03
CA LEU A 101 -11.22 4.23 -0.87
C LEU A 101 -12.17 3.32 -0.08
N TYR A 102 -12.02 3.26 1.24
CA TYR A 102 -12.86 2.42 2.08
C TYR A 102 -14.24 3.05 2.30
N GLU A 103 -15.27 2.21 2.46
CA GLU A 103 -16.66 2.66 2.60
C GLU A 103 -16.85 3.65 3.75
N GLU A 104 -16.14 3.44 4.86
CA GLU A 104 -16.18 4.28 6.05
C GLU A 104 -15.75 5.72 5.77
N ASN A 105 -14.89 5.91 4.79
CA ASN A 105 -14.32 7.22 4.43
C ASN A 105 -14.99 7.87 3.20
N THR A 106 -16.23 7.46 2.87
CA THR A 106 -16.93 7.99 1.67
C THR A 106 -17.16 9.51 1.76
N LYS A 107 -17.43 10.04 2.94
CA LYS A 107 -17.64 11.49 3.15
C LYS A 107 -16.34 12.26 2.93
N GLU A 108 -15.25 11.73 3.44
CA GLU A 108 -13.90 12.27 3.29
C GLU A 108 -13.46 12.24 1.83
N LEU A 109 -13.80 11.18 1.10
CA LEU A 109 -13.54 11.09 -0.34
C LEU A 109 -14.34 12.16 -1.12
N ILE A 110 -15.59 12.40 -0.76
CA ILE A 110 -16.40 13.49 -1.36
C ILE A 110 -15.72 14.83 -1.08
N HIS A 111 -15.34 15.09 0.17
CA HIS A 111 -14.65 16.31 0.56
C HIS A 111 -13.29 16.48 -0.14
N PHE A 112 -12.56 15.39 -0.36
CA PHE A 112 -11.34 15.40 -1.16
C PHE A 112 -11.60 15.97 -2.56
N TYR A 113 -12.70 15.59 -3.23
CA TYR A 113 -13.05 16.09 -4.55
C TYR A 113 -13.60 17.54 -4.58
N ASP A 114 -13.96 18.11 -3.43
CA ASP A 114 -14.27 19.54 -3.34
C ASP A 114 -13.04 20.41 -3.56
N THR A 115 -11.85 19.88 -3.23
CA THR A 115 -10.57 20.60 -3.30
C THR A 115 -9.65 20.09 -4.41
N HIS A 116 -9.88 18.87 -4.90
CA HIS A 116 -9.03 18.19 -5.88
C HIS A 116 -9.83 17.83 -7.15
N LYS A 117 -9.36 18.35 -8.28
CA LYS A 117 -9.98 18.02 -9.57
C LYS A 117 -9.82 16.54 -9.89
N ARG A 118 -10.93 15.91 -10.29
CA ARG A 118 -10.89 14.54 -10.80
C ARG A 118 -10.13 14.48 -12.14
N VAL A 119 -9.13 13.61 -12.23
CA VAL A 119 -8.25 13.43 -13.40
C VAL A 119 -8.40 12.05 -14.06
N SER A 120 -8.99 11.09 -13.34
CA SER A 120 -9.30 9.73 -13.80
C SER A 120 -10.70 9.30 -13.39
N GLU A 121 -11.24 8.28 -14.07
CA GLU A 121 -12.48 7.60 -13.68
C GLU A 121 -12.28 6.76 -12.40
N PHE A 122 -11.05 6.32 -12.11
CA PHE A 122 -10.70 5.50 -10.95
C PHE A 122 -10.29 6.36 -9.76
N ASN A 123 -10.94 6.15 -8.61
CA ASN A 123 -10.62 6.89 -7.38
C ASN A 123 -9.18 6.66 -6.92
N SER A 124 -8.67 5.42 -7.02
CA SER A 124 -7.29 5.09 -6.66
C SER A 124 -6.26 5.89 -7.47
N GLU A 125 -6.48 6.04 -8.77
CA GLU A 125 -5.60 6.85 -9.61
C GLU A 125 -5.69 8.35 -9.27
N ASN A 126 -6.88 8.84 -8.92
CA ASN A 126 -7.01 10.24 -8.48
C ASN A 126 -6.23 10.49 -7.19
N LEU A 127 -6.33 9.60 -6.20
CA LEU A 127 -5.59 9.72 -4.95
C LEU A 127 -4.08 9.64 -5.19
N ALA A 128 -3.64 8.68 -6.01
CA ALA A 128 -2.23 8.54 -6.36
C ALA A 128 -1.68 9.78 -7.10
N TYR A 129 -2.45 10.32 -8.06
CA TYR A 129 -2.06 11.52 -8.81
C TYR A 129 -1.80 12.70 -7.87
N TRP A 130 -2.73 12.99 -6.95
CA TRP A 130 -2.60 14.12 -6.05
C TRP A 130 -1.51 13.90 -5.00
N ALA A 131 -1.33 12.66 -4.52
CA ALA A 131 -0.19 12.34 -3.66
C ALA A 131 1.17 12.56 -4.37
N ILE A 132 1.28 12.23 -5.66
CA ILE A 132 2.48 12.51 -6.46
C ILE A 132 2.70 14.02 -6.56
N GLN A 133 1.64 14.80 -6.85
CA GLN A 133 1.73 16.26 -6.93
C GLN A 133 2.18 16.90 -5.61
N ASP A 134 1.64 16.42 -4.49
CA ASP A 134 2.02 16.90 -3.16
C ASP A 134 3.49 16.60 -2.86
N VAL A 135 3.95 15.39 -3.17
CA VAL A 135 5.37 15.02 -2.99
C VAL A 135 6.29 15.89 -3.88
N PHE A 136 5.89 16.19 -5.12
CA PHE A 136 6.66 17.09 -5.98
C PHE A 136 6.78 18.49 -5.37
N LYS A 137 5.67 19.01 -4.86
CA LYS A 137 5.65 20.33 -4.21
C LYS A 137 6.48 20.34 -2.94
N GLU A 138 6.34 19.35 -2.07
CA GLU A 138 7.09 19.26 -0.81
C GLU A 138 8.61 19.15 -1.01
N LYS A 139 9.03 18.43 -2.04
CA LYS A 139 10.46 18.21 -2.34
C LYS A 139 11.08 19.23 -3.27
N GLY A 140 10.31 20.23 -3.71
CA GLY A 140 10.79 21.25 -4.63
C GLY A 140 11.10 20.73 -6.04
N ASN A 141 10.48 19.61 -6.45
CA ASN A 141 10.70 18.94 -7.72
C ASN A 141 9.82 19.53 -8.85
N GLY A 142 9.73 20.86 -8.93
CA GLY A 142 8.91 21.56 -9.94
C GLY A 142 9.33 21.32 -11.39
N HIS A 143 10.48 20.67 -11.62
CA HIS A 143 10.95 20.27 -12.94
C HIS A 143 10.44 18.86 -13.35
N LEU A 144 9.69 18.16 -12.49
CA LEU A 144 9.10 16.89 -12.82
C LEU A 144 7.64 17.04 -13.26
N GLY A 145 7.25 16.25 -14.24
CA GLY A 145 5.89 16.14 -14.75
C GLY A 145 5.33 14.73 -14.61
N VAL A 146 4.01 14.64 -14.63
CA VAL A 146 3.25 13.39 -14.59
C VAL A 146 2.42 13.27 -15.86
N LEU A 147 2.55 12.14 -16.56
CA LEU A 147 1.66 11.75 -17.64
C LEU A 147 0.86 10.53 -17.19
N MET A 148 -0.47 10.61 -17.35
CA MET A 148 -1.37 9.51 -17.03
C MET A 148 -1.66 8.67 -18.28
N HIS A 149 -1.91 7.38 -18.05
CA HIS A 149 -2.28 6.40 -19.10
C HIS A 149 -1.34 6.46 -20.31
N TYR A 150 -0.03 6.56 -20.02
CA TYR A 150 0.96 6.72 -21.08
C TYR A 150 1.19 5.42 -21.84
N PRO A 151 0.94 5.38 -23.17
CA PRO A 151 1.06 4.15 -23.95
C PRO A 151 2.49 3.60 -23.97
N LEU A 152 2.65 2.35 -23.57
CA LEU A 152 3.96 1.71 -23.43
C LEU A 152 4.75 1.66 -24.76
N ARG A 153 4.04 1.59 -25.89
CA ARG A 153 4.64 1.61 -27.24
C ARG A 153 5.51 2.83 -27.52
N TYR A 154 5.27 3.96 -26.88
CA TYR A 154 6.06 5.19 -27.11
C TYR A 154 7.38 5.21 -26.33
N LEU A 155 7.56 4.27 -25.39
CA LEU A 155 8.82 4.10 -24.66
C LEU A 155 9.77 3.09 -25.33
N ILE A 156 9.26 2.32 -26.30
CA ILE A 156 10.05 1.31 -27.00
C ILE A 156 10.69 1.92 -28.24
N THR A 157 11.97 1.63 -28.44
CA THR A 157 12.71 1.97 -29.64
C THR A 157 13.01 0.71 -30.48
N PRO A 158 13.35 0.85 -31.77
CA PRO A 158 13.81 -0.31 -32.56
C PRO A 158 15.02 -1.02 -31.95
N THR A 159 15.86 -0.30 -31.21
CA THR A 159 17.06 -0.81 -30.54
C THR A 159 16.79 -1.40 -29.14
N SER A 160 15.55 -1.34 -28.65
CA SER A 160 15.19 -1.96 -27.35
C SER A 160 15.35 -3.48 -27.45
N GLU A 161 16.07 -4.07 -26.50
CA GLU A 161 16.31 -5.52 -26.40
C GLU A 161 15.07 -6.23 -25.83
N LEU A 162 14.04 -6.38 -26.66
CA LEU A 162 12.77 -7.02 -26.29
C LEU A 162 12.58 -8.32 -27.08
N THR A 163 12.03 -9.34 -26.41
CA THR A 163 11.54 -10.54 -27.12
C THR A 163 10.32 -10.17 -28.00
N ASP A 164 9.99 -11.03 -28.96
CA ASP A 164 8.82 -10.83 -29.82
C ASP A 164 7.52 -10.73 -29.02
N GLU A 165 7.38 -11.53 -27.95
CA GLU A 165 6.23 -11.48 -27.04
C GLU A 165 6.15 -10.14 -26.31
N GLN A 166 7.26 -9.66 -25.77
CA GLN A 166 7.34 -8.35 -25.07
C GLN A 166 7.03 -7.20 -26.03
N ARG A 167 7.59 -7.25 -27.24
CA ARG A 167 7.35 -6.22 -28.26
C ARG A 167 5.89 -6.21 -28.70
N THR A 168 5.30 -7.37 -28.93
CA THR A 168 3.88 -7.50 -29.26
C THR A 168 3.01 -6.94 -28.14
N TYR A 169 3.25 -7.34 -26.88
CA TYR A 169 2.53 -6.85 -25.73
C TYR A 169 2.60 -5.33 -25.60
N ALA A 170 3.79 -4.76 -25.67
CA ALA A 170 4.01 -3.33 -25.51
C ALA A 170 3.43 -2.48 -26.67
N SER A 171 3.24 -3.09 -27.84
CA SER A 171 2.67 -2.42 -29.04
C SER A 171 1.15 -2.34 -29.01
N HIS A 172 0.48 -3.09 -28.16
CA HIS A 172 -0.99 -3.06 -28.09
C HIS A 172 -1.51 -1.70 -27.60
N SER A 173 -2.62 -1.26 -28.19
CA SER A 173 -3.21 0.05 -27.92
C SER A 173 -3.71 0.22 -26.47
N TRP A 174 -4.07 -0.89 -25.81
CA TRP A 174 -4.53 -0.88 -24.40
C TRP A 174 -3.39 -0.98 -23.38
N THR A 175 -2.14 -1.22 -23.83
CA THR A 175 -1.01 -1.33 -22.90
C THR A 175 -0.47 0.06 -22.60
N HIS A 176 -0.70 0.51 -21.38
CA HIS A 176 -0.28 1.80 -20.89
C HIS A 176 0.25 1.70 -19.46
N LEU A 177 0.96 2.71 -19.03
CA LEU A 177 1.35 2.95 -17.65
C LEU A 177 0.27 3.80 -16.98
N ASP A 178 -0.06 3.55 -15.73
CA ASP A 178 -0.97 4.42 -15.00
C ASP A 178 -0.36 5.82 -14.89
N PHE A 179 0.91 5.90 -14.50
CA PHE A 179 1.66 7.16 -14.48
C PHE A 179 3.07 6.98 -15.02
N LEU A 180 3.51 7.95 -15.81
CA LEU A 180 4.89 8.14 -16.20
C LEU A 180 5.43 9.43 -15.59
N ILE A 181 6.47 9.34 -14.77
CA ILE A 181 7.19 10.50 -14.24
C ILE A 181 8.32 10.83 -15.20
N TYR A 182 8.40 12.10 -15.59
CA TYR A 182 9.40 12.57 -16.54
C TYR A 182 9.96 13.94 -16.13
N ASP A 183 11.13 14.25 -16.61
CA ASP A 183 11.75 15.56 -16.45
C ASP A 183 11.21 16.52 -17.53
N THR A 184 10.61 17.63 -17.11
CA THR A 184 9.96 18.59 -18.03
C THR A 184 10.93 19.40 -18.89
N VAL A 185 12.22 19.45 -18.48
CA VAL A 185 13.26 20.19 -19.22
C VAL A 185 13.91 19.30 -20.27
N SER A 186 14.33 18.09 -19.88
CA SER A 186 14.99 17.14 -20.79
C SER A 186 14.01 16.23 -21.53
N HIS A 187 12.74 16.19 -21.15
CA HIS A 187 11.70 15.27 -21.63
C HIS A 187 12.03 13.79 -21.45
N LYS A 188 12.95 13.46 -20.54
CA LYS A 188 13.33 12.07 -20.26
C LYS A 188 12.41 11.44 -19.22
N ALA A 189 11.96 10.23 -19.51
CA ALA A 189 11.27 9.37 -18.55
C ALA A 189 12.22 9.07 -17.36
N LYS A 190 11.70 9.13 -16.14
CA LYS A 190 12.43 8.86 -14.90
C LYS A 190 12.04 7.53 -14.29
N PHE A 191 10.77 7.29 -14.08
CA PHE A 191 10.22 6.03 -13.62
C PHE A 191 8.71 5.96 -13.90
N ALA A 192 8.18 4.75 -13.88
CA ALA A 192 6.75 4.47 -14.00
C ALA A 192 6.14 4.19 -12.63
N ILE A 193 4.82 4.45 -12.49
CA ILE A 193 4.04 4.06 -11.32
C ILE A 193 2.81 3.30 -11.81
N GLU A 194 2.50 2.19 -11.15
CA GLU A 194 1.28 1.39 -11.31
C GLU A 194 0.51 1.37 -10.00
N VAL A 195 -0.81 1.45 -10.06
CA VAL A 195 -1.71 1.37 -8.91
C VAL A 195 -2.42 0.03 -8.93
N ASP A 196 -2.00 -0.87 -8.08
CA ASP A 196 -2.51 -2.23 -8.05
C ASP A 196 -3.70 -2.35 -7.06
N GLY A 197 -4.89 -2.69 -7.57
CA GLY A 197 -6.09 -2.95 -6.76
C GLY A 197 -6.05 -4.34 -6.11
N THR A 198 -6.75 -4.49 -4.97
CA THR A 198 -6.82 -5.73 -4.15
C THR A 198 -7.31 -6.97 -4.88
N GLN A 199 -8.07 -6.81 -5.96
CA GLN A 199 -8.70 -7.94 -6.67
C GLN A 199 -7.75 -8.72 -7.59
N TYR A 200 -6.51 -8.27 -7.79
CA TYR A 200 -5.62 -8.78 -8.84
C TYR A 200 -4.56 -9.77 -8.36
N HIS A 201 -4.52 -10.13 -7.08
CA HIS A 201 -3.45 -10.98 -6.50
C HIS A 201 -3.63 -12.49 -6.67
N LYS A 202 -4.54 -12.97 -7.52
CA LYS A 202 -4.64 -14.41 -7.82
C LYS A 202 -3.55 -14.79 -8.83
N SER A 203 -2.51 -15.47 -8.36
CA SER A 203 -1.47 -16.05 -9.20
C SER A 203 -2.08 -17.00 -10.25
N GLY A 204 -1.57 -16.94 -11.49
CA GLY A 204 -2.03 -17.79 -12.58
C GLY A 204 -3.17 -17.21 -13.45
N THR A 205 -3.58 -15.98 -13.24
CA THR A 205 -4.56 -15.29 -14.09
C THR A 205 -3.89 -14.67 -15.32
N VAL A 206 -4.70 -14.40 -16.37
CA VAL A 206 -4.27 -13.64 -17.56
C VAL A 206 -3.68 -12.28 -17.16
N GLN A 207 -4.19 -11.67 -16.10
CA GLN A 207 -3.71 -10.40 -15.58
C GLN A 207 -2.30 -10.54 -15.00
N SER A 208 -2.04 -11.56 -14.19
CA SER A 208 -0.70 -11.75 -13.61
C SER A 208 0.38 -11.95 -14.68
N ARG A 209 0.04 -12.58 -15.82
CA ARG A 209 0.95 -12.69 -16.96
C ARG A 209 1.21 -11.34 -17.63
N ARG A 210 0.18 -10.52 -17.77
CA ARG A 210 0.32 -9.15 -18.32
C ARG A 210 1.21 -8.28 -17.44
N ASP A 211 1.06 -8.38 -16.12
CA ASP A 211 1.89 -7.64 -15.17
C ASP A 211 3.35 -8.07 -15.26
N LEU A 212 3.63 -9.37 -15.35
CA LEU A 212 4.98 -9.88 -15.57
C LEU A 212 5.58 -9.41 -16.91
N LEU A 213 4.79 -9.36 -17.98
CA LEU A 213 5.25 -8.85 -19.27
C LEU A 213 5.54 -7.34 -19.20
N LYS A 214 4.70 -6.56 -18.52
CA LYS A 214 4.93 -5.13 -18.29
C LYS A 214 6.23 -4.89 -17.53
N ASP A 215 6.44 -5.63 -16.42
CA ASP A 215 7.64 -5.55 -15.61
C ASP A 215 8.91 -5.90 -16.44
N ALA A 216 8.82 -6.97 -17.25
CA ALA A 216 9.92 -7.40 -18.09
C ALA A 216 10.26 -6.37 -19.19
N VAL A 217 9.24 -5.74 -19.81
CA VAL A 217 9.44 -4.67 -20.81
C VAL A 217 10.10 -3.46 -20.17
N LEU A 218 9.60 -2.99 -19.03
CA LEU A 218 10.14 -1.82 -18.33
C LEU A 218 11.58 -2.06 -17.88
N SER A 219 11.87 -3.26 -17.37
CA SER A 219 13.24 -3.67 -17.01
C SER A 219 14.17 -3.67 -18.22
N ALA A 220 13.73 -4.21 -19.36
CA ALA A 220 14.54 -4.28 -20.59
C ALA A 220 14.85 -2.89 -21.18
N ILE A 221 13.98 -1.92 -21.00
CA ILE A 221 14.24 -0.53 -21.42
C ILE A 221 14.90 0.32 -20.33
N GLY A 222 15.21 -0.27 -19.16
CA GLY A 222 15.87 0.42 -18.06
C GLY A 222 15.01 1.46 -17.34
N LEU A 223 13.67 1.37 -17.44
CA LEU A 223 12.76 2.29 -16.76
C LEU A 223 12.31 1.68 -15.41
N PRO A 224 12.68 2.28 -14.27
CA PRO A 224 12.25 1.79 -12.96
C PRO A 224 10.72 1.82 -12.84
N LEU A 225 10.16 0.83 -12.13
CA LEU A 225 8.73 0.73 -11.84
C LEU A 225 8.49 0.77 -10.35
N LEU A 226 7.57 1.63 -9.91
CA LEU A 226 7.02 1.66 -8.56
C LEU A 226 5.58 1.13 -8.60
N ARG A 227 5.29 0.13 -7.78
CA ARG A 227 3.93 -0.36 -7.59
C ARG A 227 3.35 0.14 -6.27
N LEU A 228 2.15 0.71 -6.33
CA LEU A 228 1.39 1.18 -5.19
C LEU A 228 0.15 0.28 -5.05
N SER A 229 0.12 -0.52 -3.99
CA SER A 229 -1.01 -1.38 -3.70
C SER A 229 -2.08 -0.62 -2.92
N THR A 230 -3.35 -0.74 -3.32
CA THR A 230 -4.46 -0.05 -2.64
C THR A 230 -4.79 -0.63 -1.26
N ASP A 231 -4.24 -1.78 -0.91
CA ASP A 231 -4.28 -2.40 0.42
C ASP A 231 -2.96 -2.25 1.20
N GLY A 232 -2.04 -1.45 0.65
CA GLY A 232 -0.74 -1.17 1.26
C GLY A 232 -0.77 -0.01 2.23
N SER A 233 0.44 0.42 2.60
CA SER A 233 0.68 1.64 3.37
C SER A 233 2.08 2.19 3.10
N GLY A 234 2.33 3.43 3.52
CA GLY A 234 3.62 4.09 3.33
C GLY A 234 3.91 4.44 1.87
N GLU A 235 2.87 4.69 1.06
CA GLU A 235 3.02 5.01 -0.38
C GLU A 235 3.77 6.32 -0.57
N LYS A 236 3.55 7.30 0.32
CA LYS A 236 4.24 8.59 0.27
C LYS A 236 5.75 8.43 0.44
N GLU A 237 6.17 7.60 1.39
CA GLU A 237 7.59 7.27 1.63
C GLU A 237 8.20 6.52 0.45
N LYS A 238 7.44 5.60 -0.14
CA LYS A 238 7.86 4.88 -1.37
C LYS A 238 8.05 5.83 -2.54
N LEU A 239 7.12 6.79 -2.74
CA LEU A 239 7.23 7.84 -3.75
C LEU A 239 8.47 8.71 -3.54
N ILE A 240 8.71 9.18 -2.31
CA ILE A 240 9.89 9.98 -1.95
C ILE A 240 11.17 9.19 -2.21
N SER A 241 11.21 7.90 -1.84
CA SER A 241 12.36 7.04 -2.09
C SER A 241 12.63 6.83 -3.58
N ALA A 242 11.59 6.60 -4.38
CA ALA A 242 11.72 6.45 -5.84
C ALA A 242 12.24 7.72 -6.50
N LEU A 243 11.72 8.88 -6.09
CA LEU A 243 12.21 10.18 -6.56
C LEU A 243 13.68 10.38 -6.25
N SER A 244 14.11 10.09 -5.00
CA SER A 244 15.48 10.27 -4.57
C SER A 244 16.49 9.38 -5.31
N LYS A 245 16.04 8.25 -5.86
CA LYS A 245 16.87 7.33 -6.66
C LYS A 245 16.92 7.71 -8.15
N SER A 246 15.98 8.52 -8.61
CA SER A 246 15.80 8.84 -10.03
C SER A 246 16.34 10.22 -10.40
N LEU A 247 16.76 11.02 -9.41
CA LEU A 247 17.41 12.33 -9.55
C LEU A 247 18.91 12.17 -9.57
#